data_e64dc60a3cbfac850ad679697ec4939e
#
_entry.id   e64dc60a3cbfac850ad679697ec4939e
#
_cell.length_a   1.000
_cell.length_b   1.000
_cell.length_c   1.000
_cell.angle_alpha   90.00
_cell.angle_beta   90.00
_cell.angle_gamma   90.00
#
_symmetry.space_group_name_H-M   'P 1'
#
loop_
_entity.id
_entity.type
_entity.pdbx_description
1 polymer ?
#
loop_
_entity_poly.entity_id
_entity_poly.type
_entity_poly.pdbx_seq_one_letter_code
_entity_poly.pdbx_strand_id
1 'polypeptide(L)' 'MSNMEKRELETQREQLQSDVHKLVEKYRSIFEWDVPDIDQALSDRLILQEIRQSLNEIENALPGPAGA' A
#
# COMPACT_ATOMS: atom_id res chain seq x y z
N MET A 1 -25.83 6.81 -5.76
CA MET A 1 -25.39 6.59 -5.29
C MET A 1 -24.18 6.94 -5.02
N SER A 2 -23.35 6.67 -5.06
CA SER A 2 -22.20 6.82 -4.54
C SER A 2 -21.32 7.87 -4.97
N ASN A 3 -21.79 9.01 -5.39
CA ASN A 3 -20.96 10.13 -5.72
C ASN A 3 -20.27 10.72 -4.50
N MET A 4 -20.89 10.57 -3.35
CA MET A 4 -20.29 11.08 -2.11
C MET A 4 -19.03 10.31 -1.75
N GLU A 5 -19.07 9.00 -1.89
CA GLU A 5 -17.90 8.19 -1.60
C GLU A 5 -16.76 8.50 -2.57
N LYS A 6 -17.09 8.67 -3.84
CA LYS A 6 -16.08 9.03 -4.81
C LYS A 6 -15.48 10.39 -4.54
N ARG A 7 -16.31 11.36 -4.17
CA ARG A 7 -15.83 12.68 -3.87
C ARG A 7 -14.94 12.68 -2.67
N GLU A 8 -15.32 11.94 -1.65
CA GLU A 8 -14.51 11.86 -0.45
C GLU A 8 -13.16 11.24 -0.78
N LEU A 9 -13.17 10.20 -1.58
CA LEU A 9 -11.92 9.55 -1.98
C LEU A 9 -11.04 10.52 -2.78
N GLU A 10 -11.63 11.30 -3.68
CA GLU A 10 -10.86 12.26 -4.44
C GLU A 10 -10.24 13.33 -3.55
N THR A 11 -10.99 13.77 -2.54
CA THR A 11 -10.49 14.74 -1.59
C THR A 11 -9.30 14.20 -0.82
N GLN A 12 -9.33 12.91 -0.48
CA GLN A 12 -8.29 12.29 0.31
C GLN A 12 -7.19 11.65 -0.53
N ARG A 13 -7.31 11.71 -1.84
CA ARG A 13 -6.38 10.99 -2.73
C ARG A 13 -4.93 11.32 -2.48
N GLU A 14 -4.61 12.60 -2.38
CA GLU A 14 -3.23 13.02 -2.18
C GLU A 14 -2.69 12.53 -0.85
N GLN A 15 -3.52 12.62 0.18
CA GLN A 15 -3.12 12.15 1.50
C GLN A 15 -2.93 10.64 1.49
N LEU A 16 -3.84 9.93 0.87
CA LEU A 16 -3.75 8.48 0.76
C LEU A 16 -2.45 8.06 0.04
N GLN A 17 -2.17 8.71 -1.08
CA GLN A 17 -0.96 8.40 -1.83
C GLN A 17 0.28 8.74 -1.04
N SER A 18 0.27 9.85 -0.33
CA SER A 18 1.38 10.23 0.52
C SER A 18 1.62 9.20 1.62
N ASP A 19 0.54 8.73 2.22
CA ASP A 19 0.63 7.72 3.28
C ASP A 19 1.19 6.40 2.75
N VAL A 20 0.79 6.00 1.55
CA VAL A 20 1.33 4.79 0.92
C VAL A 20 2.82 4.93 0.66
N HIS A 21 3.24 6.10 0.15
CA HIS A 21 4.65 6.36 -0.06
C HIS A 21 5.44 6.29 1.25
N LYS A 22 4.90 6.86 2.31
CA LYS A 22 5.54 6.81 3.61
C LYS A 22 5.65 5.38 4.13
N LEU A 23 4.65 4.57 3.86
CA LEU A 23 4.68 3.17 4.25
C LEU A 23 5.84 2.45 3.55
N VAL A 24 5.99 2.66 2.26
CA VAL A 24 7.08 2.06 1.50
C VAL A 24 8.43 2.55 2.02
N GLU A 25 8.56 3.86 2.23
CA GLU A 25 9.80 4.44 2.72
C GLU A 25 10.20 3.90 4.09
N LYS A 26 9.23 3.68 4.94
CA LYS A 26 9.49 3.12 6.26
C LYS A 26 10.22 1.79 6.16
N TYR A 27 9.73 0.91 5.29
CA TYR A 27 10.34 -0.42 5.18
C TYR A 27 11.63 -0.40 4.38
N ARG A 28 11.76 0.50 3.43
CA ARG A 28 13.04 0.70 2.76
C ARG A 28 14.12 1.10 3.75
N SER A 29 13.79 2.00 4.65
CA SER A 29 14.74 2.44 5.67
C SER A 29 15.14 1.31 6.60
N ILE A 30 14.20 0.50 7.01
CA ILE A 30 14.48 -0.64 7.88
C ILE A 30 15.45 -1.60 7.18
N PHE A 31 15.21 -1.88 5.91
CA PHE A 31 16.07 -2.79 5.16
C PHE A 31 17.47 -2.21 4.99
N GLU A 32 17.58 -0.91 4.76
CA GLU A 32 18.89 -0.26 4.63
C GLU A 32 19.69 -0.40 5.91
N TRP A 33 19.02 -0.34 7.06
CA TRP A 33 19.73 -0.47 8.33
C TRP A 33 20.12 -1.90 8.62
N ASP A 34 19.26 -2.85 8.31
CA ASP A 34 19.45 -4.24 8.75
C ASP A 34 20.27 -5.08 7.78
N VAL A 35 20.37 -4.69 6.53
CA VAL A 35 21.04 -5.48 5.49
C VAL A 35 22.17 -4.67 4.89
N PRO A 36 23.43 -5.02 5.18
CA PRO A 36 24.58 -4.22 4.75
C PRO A 36 24.70 -4.07 3.23
N ASP A 37 24.62 -5.12 2.48
CA ASP A 37 24.80 -5.06 1.04
C ASP A 37 23.47 -5.29 0.33
N ILE A 38 22.54 -4.39 0.59
CA ILE A 38 21.20 -4.59 0.08
C ILE A 38 21.11 -4.33 -1.41
N ASP A 39 20.41 -5.20 -2.12
CA ASP A 39 20.01 -4.94 -3.49
C ASP A 39 18.72 -4.12 -3.41
N GLN A 40 18.84 -2.84 -3.65
CA GLN A 40 17.72 -1.92 -3.46
C GLN A 40 16.53 -2.26 -4.36
N ALA A 41 16.80 -2.63 -5.59
CA ALA A 41 15.71 -2.96 -6.52
C ALA A 41 14.96 -4.21 -6.07
N LEU A 42 15.68 -5.22 -5.63
CA LEU A 42 15.05 -6.43 -5.13
C LEU A 42 14.28 -6.15 -3.85
N SER A 43 14.88 -5.39 -2.95
CA SER A 43 14.24 -5.01 -1.69
C SER A 43 12.93 -4.30 -1.93
N ASP A 44 12.93 -3.33 -2.85
CA ASP A 44 11.73 -2.57 -3.15
C ASP A 44 10.62 -3.46 -3.70
N ARG A 45 10.98 -4.40 -4.57
CA ARG A 45 10.01 -5.35 -5.12
C ARG A 45 9.40 -6.24 -4.06
N LEU A 46 10.23 -6.72 -3.15
CA LEU A 46 9.76 -7.58 -2.06
C LEU A 46 8.83 -6.82 -1.12
N ILE A 47 9.17 -5.58 -0.81
CA ILE A 47 8.32 -4.73 0.02
C ILE A 47 6.97 -4.53 -0.66
N LEU A 48 6.97 -4.17 -1.93
CA LEU A 48 5.74 -3.95 -2.66
C LEU A 48 4.92 -5.22 -2.78
N GLN A 49 5.57 -6.36 -2.96
CA GLN A 49 4.88 -7.64 -3.03
C GLN A 49 4.14 -7.94 -1.74
N GLU A 50 4.78 -7.70 -0.59
CA GLU A 50 4.12 -7.91 0.70
C GLU A 50 2.97 -6.95 0.93
N ILE A 51 3.13 -5.71 0.50
CA ILE A 51 2.05 -4.73 0.63
C ILE A 51 0.85 -5.18 -0.22
N ARG A 52 1.10 -5.64 -1.44
CA ARG A 52 0.02 -6.15 -2.30
C ARG A 52 -0.66 -7.36 -1.68
N GLN A 53 0.11 -8.24 -1.09
CA GLN A 53 -0.43 -9.40 -0.41
C GLN A 53 -1.35 -8.98 0.73
N SER A 54 -0.92 -8.01 1.51
CA SER A 54 -1.72 -7.47 2.61
C SER A 54 -3.01 -6.84 2.10
N LEU A 55 -2.93 -6.10 1.01
CA LEU A 55 -4.12 -5.50 0.40
C LEU A 55 -5.09 -6.56 -0.08
N ASN A 56 -4.58 -7.62 -0.69
CA ASN A 56 -5.43 -8.73 -1.14
C ASN A 56 -6.14 -9.39 0.03
N GLU A 57 -5.45 -9.57 1.13
CA GLU A 57 -6.05 -10.18 2.32
C GLU A 57 -7.15 -9.31 2.89
N ILE A 58 -6.91 -8.01 2.94
CA ILE A 58 -7.91 -7.07 3.41
C ILE A 58 -9.13 -7.10 2.49
N GLU A 59 -8.88 -7.09 1.19
CA GLU A 59 -9.94 -7.10 0.21
C GLU A 59 -10.78 -8.37 0.31
N ASN A 60 -10.13 -9.51 0.49
CA ASN A 60 -10.82 -10.78 0.62
C ASN A 60 -11.65 -10.87 1.91
N ALA A 61 -11.26 -10.11 2.91
CA ALA A 61 -11.99 -10.08 4.18
C ALA A 61 -13.18 -9.14 4.16
N LEU A 62 -13.29 -8.29 3.15
CA LEU A 62 -14.42 -7.37 3.06
C LEU A 62 -15.69 -8.13 2.77
N PRO A 63 -16.81 -7.67 3.31
CA PRO A 63 -18.08 -8.31 3.05
C PRO A 63 -18.47 -8.14 1.60
N GLY A 64 -19.15 -9.12 1.10
CA GLY A 64 -19.71 -9.20 -0.18
C GLY A 64 -19.22 -8.22 -1.19
N PRO A 65 -18.53 -8.65 -2.16
CA PRO A 65 -18.05 -7.72 -3.11
C PRO A 65 -19.19 -7.08 -3.83
N ALA A 66 -19.07 -5.83 -3.90
CA ALA A 66 -20.02 -5.12 -4.63
C ALA A 66 -19.94 -5.63 -6.03
N GLY A 67 -20.97 -5.79 -6.64
CA GLY A 67 -20.96 -6.20 -8.00
C GLY A 67 -20.76 -7.69 -8.20
N ALA A 68 -20.55 -8.37 -7.15
CA ALA A 68 -20.49 -9.80 -7.27
C ALA A 68 -21.88 -10.29 -7.45
#